data_05cd289c3f8748bd83d552448f87b095
#
_entry.id   05cd289c3f8748bd83d552448f87b095
#
_cell.length_a   1.000
_cell.length_b   1.000
_cell.length_c   1.000
_cell.angle_alpha   90.00
_cell.angle_beta   90.00
_cell.angle_gamma   90.00
#
_symmetry.space_group_name_H-M   'P 1'
#
loop_
_entity.id
_entity.type
_entity.pdbx_description
1 polymer ?
#
loop_
_entity_poly.entity_id
_entity_poly.type
_entity_poly.pdbx_seq_one_letter_code
_entity_poly.pdbx_strand_id
1 'polypeptide(L)'
;MRQFFGYYSLYMERGFWYYVNISYTILCLLLTIFVYFIGYQKNKVGYTKPQFLVFLFASLLPLIGVVLVIFAYVDWSIDYSALLMPVALLIIGYGILKYDFLEIRTLARETIFENNLAGMVVLGPGKRIIDYNKAAKRFFKAINVSLNNYPIEHILDREPKLLEVFESKDNHEISLSINGEERFFEINVLPLGDSHDENTKVLISIRDVTEERKIQDKLKFLATIDSLSGLHNRAEFMNLAQKSFALAKSNNEELSLLVMDLDNFKAINDTYGHGAGDEVIREVGKIIMSGCRKTDIAGRIGGEEFAVVLNSASLEEAKKVAEKLRETVAKRKVIYGKQEISLTISIGVAAISGNTDNINDIGDFLKMADDALYRAKAKGRNCVAT
;
A
#
# COMPACT_ATOMS: atom_id res chain seq x y z
N MET A 1 -14.30 -71.32 -39.65
CA MET A 1 -13.81 -70.16 -40.44
C MET A 1 -14.88 -69.87 -41.49
N ARG A 2 -15.35 -68.61 -41.54
CA ARG A 2 -16.20 -68.14 -42.65
C ARG A 2 -15.35 -67.34 -43.61
N GLN A 3 -15.53 -67.52 -44.91
CA GLN A 3 -14.80 -66.79 -45.93
C GLN A 3 -15.59 -65.54 -46.31
N PHE A 4 -14.93 -64.34 -46.13
CA PHE A 4 -15.55 -63.07 -46.44
C PHE A 4 -14.61 -62.28 -47.36
N PHE A 5 -15.04 -61.89 -48.54
CA PHE A 5 -14.20 -61.22 -49.56
C PHE A 5 -12.80 -61.85 -49.78
N GLY A 6 -12.72 -63.19 -49.81
CA GLY A 6 -11.44 -63.89 -50.02
C GLY A 6 -10.55 -64.07 -48.80
N TYR A 7 -10.93 -63.55 -47.64
CA TYR A 7 -10.21 -63.73 -46.43
C TYR A 7 -10.93 -64.65 -45.44
N TYR A 8 -10.16 -65.47 -44.70
CA TYR A 8 -10.69 -66.29 -43.63
C TYR A 8 -10.83 -65.52 -42.37
N SER A 9 -12.03 -65.36 -41.80
CA SER A 9 -12.28 -64.79 -40.50
C SER A 9 -12.42 -65.86 -39.43
N LEU A 10 -11.84 -65.66 -38.28
CA LEU A 10 -12.03 -66.50 -37.11
C LEU A 10 -13.42 -66.25 -36.52
N TYR A 11 -14.27 -67.30 -36.56
CA TYR A 11 -15.56 -67.31 -35.90
C TYR A 11 -15.30 -67.66 -34.41
N MET A 12 -15.49 -66.70 -33.51
CA MET A 12 -15.42 -66.93 -32.06
C MET A 12 -16.82 -67.28 -31.55
N GLU A 13 -16.93 -68.44 -30.87
CA GLU A 13 -18.14 -68.75 -30.10
C GLU A 13 -18.19 -67.83 -28.87
N ARG A 14 -19.39 -67.26 -28.67
CA ARG A 14 -19.62 -66.34 -27.56
C ARG A 14 -19.76 -67.12 -26.25
N GLY A 15 -18.68 -67.36 -25.55
CA GLY A 15 -18.65 -68.05 -24.23
C GLY A 15 -19.17 -67.14 -23.09
N PHE A 16 -19.40 -67.73 -21.93
CA PHE A 16 -19.86 -67.05 -20.70
C PHE A 16 -19.11 -65.77 -20.40
N TRP A 17 -17.79 -65.76 -20.48
CA TRP A 17 -16.96 -64.61 -20.22
C TRP A 17 -17.15 -63.45 -21.18
N TYR A 18 -17.59 -63.70 -22.42
CA TYR A 18 -17.95 -62.67 -23.37
C TYR A 18 -19.13 -61.82 -22.86
N TYR A 19 -20.18 -62.52 -22.36
CA TYR A 19 -21.35 -61.79 -21.81
C TYR A 19 -21.06 -61.05 -20.53
N VAL A 20 -20.19 -61.61 -19.66
CA VAL A 20 -19.73 -60.92 -18.46
C VAL A 20 -18.99 -59.63 -18.81
N ASN A 21 -18.05 -59.67 -19.77
CA ASN A 21 -17.28 -58.51 -20.19
C ASN A 21 -18.16 -57.42 -20.84
N ILE A 22 -19.10 -57.81 -21.72
CA ILE A 22 -20.07 -56.88 -22.33
C ILE A 22 -20.93 -56.21 -21.27
N SER A 23 -21.47 -56.99 -20.31
CA SER A 23 -22.30 -56.44 -19.24
C SER A 23 -21.52 -55.45 -18.37
N TYR A 24 -20.28 -55.75 -18.04
CA TYR A 24 -19.38 -54.85 -17.31
C TYR A 24 -19.12 -53.56 -18.11
N THR A 25 -18.80 -53.67 -19.40
CA THR A 25 -18.54 -52.53 -20.29
C THR A 25 -19.76 -51.61 -20.38
N ILE A 26 -20.96 -52.19 -20.59
CA ILE A 26 -22.22 -51.44 -20.63
C ILE A 26 -22.45 -50.69 -19.30
N LEU A 27 -22.25 -51.37 -18.16
CA LEU A 27 -22.42 -50.76 -16.83
C LEU A 27 -21.48 -49.57 -16.67
N CYS A 28 -20.20 -49.71 -16.98
CA CYS A 28 -19.22 -48.65 -16.90
C CYS A 28 -19.58 -47.44 -17.77
N LEU A 29 -20.02 -47.68 -19.01
CA LEU A 29 -20.45 -46.62 -19.94
C LEU A 29 -21.70 -45.88 -19.42
N LEU A 30 -22.70 -46.61 -18.92
CA LEU A 30 -23.89 -46.02 -18.33
C LEU A 30 -23.59 -45.18 -17.10
N LEU A 31 -22.70 -45.67 -16.24
CA LEU A 31 -22.23 -44.88 -15.09
C LEU A 31 -21.50 -43.59 -15.51
N THR A 32 -20.68 -43.66 -16.55
CA THR A 32 -19.98 -42.51 -17.11
C THR A 32 -20.96 -41.48 -17.66
N ILE A 33 -21.93 -41.93 -18.47
CA ILE A 33 -22.99 -41.05 -19.00
C ILE A 33 -23.79 -40.40 -17.87
N PHE A 34 -24.14 -41.18 -16.84
CA PHE A 34 -24.88 -40.68 -15.66
C PHE A 34 -24.12 -39.61 -14.91
N VAL A 35 -22.81 -39.80 -14.67
CA VAL A 35 -21.94 -38.81 -13.99
C VAL A 35 -21.86 -37.50 -14.78
N TYR A 36 -21.65 -37.60 -16.12
CA TYR A 36 -21.63 -36.40 -16.97
C TYR A 36 -23.00 -35.71 -17.07
N PHE A 37 -24.09 -36.46 -17.09
CA PHE A 37 -25.44 -35.90 -17.09
C PHE A 37 -25.75 -35.13 -15.78
N ILE A 38 -25.37 -35.69 -14.61
CA ILE A 38 -25.52 -35.03 -13.34
C ILE A 38 -24.65 -33.77 -13.31
N GLY A 39 -23.40 -33.84 -13.80
CA GLY A 39 -22.50 -32.70 -13.90
C GLY A 39 -23.09 -31.56 -14.73
N TYR A 40 -23.71 -31.91 -15.89
CA TYR A 40 -24.40 -30.95 -16.74
C TYR A 40 -25.56 -30.25 -16.02
N GLN A 41 -26.40 -31.00 -15.27
CA GLN A 41 -27.55 -30.44 -14.57
C GLN A 41 -27.17 -29.59 -13.33
N LYS A 42 -26.20 -30.07 -12.57
CA LYS A 42 -25.85 -29.41 -11.27
C LYS A 42 -25.00 -28.17 -11.43
N ASN A 43 -24.36 -27.96 -12.59
CA ASN A 43 -23.52 -26.78 -12.91
C ASN A 43 -22.69 -26.25 -11.73
N LYS A 44 -22.20 -27.16 -10.88
CA LYS A 44 -21.44 -26.82 -9.70
C LYS A 44 -19.94 -26.89 -10.04
N VAL A 45 -19.28 -25.74 -9.88
CA VAL A 45 -17.82 -25.60 -9.85
C VAL A 45 -17.12 -25.69 -11.21
N GLY A 46 -16.92 -24.54 -11.84
CA GLY A 46 -15.83 -24.31 -12.79
C GLY A 46 -15.98 -24.87 -14.22
N TYR A 47 -16.94 -25.73 -14.50
CA TYR A 47 -17.13 -26.34 -15.82
C TYR A 47 -18.29 -25.71 -16.59
N THR A 48 -18.04 -25.41 -17.88
CA THR A 48 -19.09 -24.87 -18.76
C THR A 48 -19.96 -26.01 -19.33
N LYS A 49 -21.25 -25.72 -19.58
CA LYS A 49 -22.17 -26.69 -20.21
C LYS A 49 -21.63 -27.37 -21.48
N PRO A 50 -20.92 -26.65 -22.38
CA PRO A 50 -20.28 -27.27 -23.55
C PRO A 50 -19.27 -28.37 -23.22
N GLN A 51 -18.51 -28.24 -22.12
CA GLN A 51 -17.54 -29.26 -21.71
C GLN A 51 -18.20 -30.57 -21.39
N PHE A 52 -19.28 -30.56 -20.59
CA PHE A 52 -20.04 -31.77 -20.26
C PHE A 52 -20.69 -32.43 -21.51
N LEU A 53 -21.17 -31.63 -22.47
CA LEU A 53 -21.73 -32.14 -23.71
C LEU A 53 -20.70 -32.89 -24.54
N VAL A 54 -19.49 -32.38 -24.70
CA VAL A 54 -18.42 -33.04 -25.45
C VAL A 54 -18.09 -34.40 -24.82
N PHE A 55 -17.94 -34.48 -23.53
CA PHE A 55 -17.66 -35.76 -22.85
C PHE A 55 -18.85 -36.72 -22.88
N LEU A 56 -20.07 -36.22 -22.78
CA LEU A 56 -21.29 -37.00 -22.92
C LEU A 56 -21.36 -37.63 -24.31
N PHE A 57 -21.17 -36.85 -25.38
CA PHE A 57 -21.18 -37.36 -26.77
C PHE A 57 -20.03 -38.34 -27.02
N ALA A 58 -18.84 -38.06 -26.52
CA ALA A 58 -17.70 -38.97 -26.65
C ALA A 58 -17.98 -40.34 -26.01
N SER A 59 -18.65 -40.37 -24.85
CA SER A 59 -18.99 -41.61 -24.14
C SER A 59 -20.11 -42.44 -24.82
N LEU A 60 -20.95 -41.79 -25.65
CA LEU A 60 -21.98 -42.50 -26.45
C LEU A 60 -21.40 -43.31 -27.61
N LEU A 61 -20.25 -42.91 -28.20
CA LEU A 61 -19.67 -43.60 -29.36
C LEU A 61 -19.32 -45.08 -29.08
N PRO A 62 -18.57 -45.42 -28.02
CA PRO A 62 -18.31 -46.81 -27.67
C PRO A 62 -19.60 -47.61 -27.38
N LEU A 63 -20.61 -46.96 -26.77
CA LEU A 63 -21.90 -47.62 -26.51
C LEU A 63 -22.62 -48.01 -27.80
N ILE A 64 -22.61 -47.16 -28.84
CA ILE A 64 -23.13 -47.48 -30.15
C ILE A 64 -22.40 -48.71 -30.73
N GLY A 65 -21.07 -48.76 -30.59
CA GLY A 65 -20.28 -49.93 -31.02
C GLY A 65 -20.71 -51.22 -30.34
N VAL A 66 -20.92 -51.18 -29.02
CA VAL A 66 -21.40 -52.33 -28.24
C VAL A 66 -22.80 -52.77 -28.68
N VAL A 67 -23.71 -51.82 -28.91
CA VAL A 67 -25.07 -52.12 -29.39
C VAL A 67 -25.05 -52.79 -30.76
N LEU A 68 -24.23 -52.31 -31.71
CA LEU A 68 -24.06 -52.91 -33.02
C LEU A 68 -23.55 -54.37 -32.94
N VAL A 69 -22.65 -54.65 -32.02
CA VAL A 69 -22.12 -56.01 -31.80
C VAL A 69 -23.19 -56.94 -31.18
N ILE A 70 -24.00 -56.46 -30.25
CA ILE A 70 -25.03 -57.24 -29.59
C ILE A 70 -26.15 -57.65 -30.55
N PHE A 71 -26.66 -56.69 -31.32
CA PHE A 71 -27.82 -56.92 -32.18
C PHE A 71 -27.49 -57.55 -33.55
N ALA A 72 -26.17 -57.80 -33.81
CA ALA A 72 -25.72 -58.53 -35.05
C ALA A 72 -26.31 -57.94 -36.31
N TYR A 73 -26.56 -56.65 -36.42
CA TYR A 73 -27.10 -56.01 -37.64
C TYR A 73 -26.16 -56.08 -38.83
N VAL A 74 -24.89 -56.45 -38.59
CA VAL A 74 -23.87 -56.59 -39.59
C VAL A 74 -23.13 -57.92 -39.37
N ASP A 75 -23.10 -58.80 -40.33
CA ASP A 75 -22.50 -60.14 -40.28
C ASP A 75 -20.94 -60.10 -40.32
N TRP A 76 -20.32 -59.10 -39.80
CA TRP A 76 -18.87 -58.90 -39.82
C TRP A 76 -18.25 -59.24 -38.44
N SER A 77 -17.19 -60.01 -38.46
CA SER A 77 -16.43 -60.41 -37.28
C SER A 77 -15.57 -59.23 -36.75
N ILE A 78 -16.12 -58.05 -36.73
CA ILE A 78 -15.41 -56.83 -36.33
C ILE A 78 -16.02 -56.30 -35.03
N ASP A 79 -15.17 -56.01 -34.07
CA ASP A 79 -15.57 -55.31 -32.84
C ASP A 79 -15.64 -53.81 -33.10
N TYR A 80 -16.87 -53.30 -33.33
CA TYR A 80 -17.12 -51.89 -33.57
C TYR A 80 -16.85 -51.02 -32.38
N SER A 81 -16.86 -51.56 -31.16
CA SER A 81 -16.50 -50.77 -29.95
C SER A 81 -15.03 -50.44 -29.97
N ALA A 82 -14.18 -51.39 -30.40
CA ALA A 82 -12.74 -51.16 -30.53
C ALA A 82 -12.41 -50.14 -31.65
N LEU A 83 -13.23 -50.09 -32.71
CA LEU A 83 -13.05 -49.09 -33.79
C LEU A 83 -13.48 -47.68 -33.38
N LEU A 84 -14.55 -47.54 -32.61
CA LEU A 84 -15.10 -46.24 -32.18
C LEU A 84 -14.40 -45.65 -30.95
N MET A 85 -13.71 -46.47 -30.16
CA MET A 85 -12.99 -46.02 -28.96
C MET A 85 -11.86 -45.00 -29.25
N PRO A 86 -10.99 -45.18 -30.27
CA PRO A 86 -10.00 -44.19 -30.65
C PRO A 86 -10.62 -42.84 -31.03
N VAL A 87 -11.75 -42.85 -31.71
CA VAL A 87 -12.47 -41.64 -32.11
C VAL A 87 -13.02 -40.93 -30.86
N ALA A 88 -13.58 -41.67 -29.92
CA ALA A 88 -14.04 -41.13 -28.66
C ALA A 88 -12.88 -40.50 -27.87
N LEU A 89 -11.70 -41.14 -27.80
CA LEU A 89 -10.51 -40.62 -27.14
C LEU A 89 -9.98 -39.33 -27.80
N LEU A 90 -10.02 -39.23 -29.13
CA LEU A 90 -9.66 -38.02 -29.86
C LEU A 90 -10.61 -36.87 -29.54
N ILE A 91 -11.92 -37.14 -29.44
CA ILE A 91 -12.92 -36.13 -29.07
C ILE A 91 -12.70 -35.68 -27.63
N ILE A 92 -12.40 -36.58 -26.69
CA ILE A 92 -12.06 -36.26 -25.29
C ILE A 92 -10.78 -35.43 -25.25
N GLY A 93 -9.72 -35.84 -25.95
CA GLY A 93 -8.46 -35.10 -26.04
C GLY A 93 -8.65 -33.68 -26.57
N TYR A 94 -9.41 -33.54 -27.65
CA TYR A 94 -9.80 -32.25 -28.19
C TYR A 94 -10.58 -31.41 -27.17
N GLY A 95 -11.54 -32.02 -26.47
CA GLY A 95 -12.31 -31.35 -25.41
C GLY A 95 -11.44 -30.86 -24.28
N ILE A 96 -10.46 -31.66 -23.81
CA ILE A 96 -9.51 -31.28 -22.77
C ILE A 96 -8.68 -30.07 -23.22
N LEU A 97 -8.16 -30.08 -24.45
CA LEU A 97 -7.32 -29.00 -24.98
C LEU A 97 -8.12 -27.72 -25.26
N LYS A 98 -9.29 -27.84 -25.90
CA LYS A 98 -10.10 -26.70 -26.33
C LYS A 98 -10.78 -25.98 -25.17
N TYR A 99 -11.22 -26.71 -24.17
CA TYR A 99 -12.00 -26.17 -23.06
C TYR A 99 -11.20 -26.04 -21.77
N ASP A 100 -9.86 -26.11 -21.84
CA ASP A 100 -8.96 -25.96 -20.69
C ASP A 100 -9.43 -26.73 -19.44
N PHE A 101 -9.84 -27.99 -19.64
CA PHE A 101 -10.42 -28.84 -18.60
C PHE A 101 -9.48 -29.05 -17.38
N LEU A 102 -8.17 -28.86 -17.59
CA LEU A 102 -7.14 -28.93 -16.56
C LEU A 102 -6.81 -27.55 -15.98
N GLU A 103 -7.59 -26.50 -16.28
CA GLU A 103 -7.26 -25.14 -15.84
C GLU A 103 -7.47 -24.95 -14.33
N ILE A 104 -6.36 -25.07 -13.61
CA ILE A 104 -6.17 -24.56 -12.26
C ILE A 104 -6.37 -23.01 -12.22
N ARG A 105 -6.31 -22.32 -13.36
CA ARG A 105 -6.39 -20.87 -13.51
C ARG A 105 -7.67 -20.27 -12.92
N THR A 106 -8.83 -20.90 -13.13
CA THR A 106 -10.11 -20.34 -12.66
C THR A 106 -10.19 -20.36 -11.13
N LEU A 107 -9.81 -21.48 -10.51
CA LEU A 107 -9.76 -21.62 -9.06
C LEU A 107 -8.70 -20.69 -8.43
N ALA A 108 -7.53 -20.56 -9.07
CA ALA A 108 -6.49 -19.66 -8.62
C ALA A 108 -6.94 -18.19 -8.69
N ARG A 109 -7.60 -17.77 -9.79
CA ARG A 109 -8.14 -16.41 -9.95
C ARG A 109 -9.18 -16.08 -8.89
N GLU A 110 -10.14 -16.96 -8.66
CA GLU A 110 -11.18 -16.80 -7.64
C GLU A 110 -10.54 -16.73 -6.24
N THR A 111 -9.61 -17.62 -5.94
CA THR A 111 -8.89 -17.64 -4.66
C THR A 111 -8.06 -16.37 -4.45
N ILE A 112 -7.35 -15.88 -5.48
CA ILE A 112 -6.57 -14.65 -5.43
C ILE A 112 -7.48 -13.44 -5.23
N PHE A 113 -8.59 -13.35 -5.97
CA PHE A 113 -9.56 -12.27 -5.85
C PHE A 113 -10.18 -12.22 -4.45
N GLU A 114 -10.70 -13.34 -3.96
CA GLU A 114 -11.39 -13.44 -2.69
C GLU A 114 -10.48 -13.23 -1.46
N ASN A 115 -9.22 -13.66 -1.53
CA ASN A 115 -8.28 -13.57 -0.42
C ASN A 115 -7.30 -12.38 -0.55
N ASN A 116 -7.49 -11.51 -1.53
CA ASN A 116 -6.71 -10.27 -1.61
C ASN A 116 -6.99 -9.41 -0.38
N LEU A 117 -5.93 -8.81 0.17
CA LEU A 117 -6.02 -7.89 1.32
C LEU A 117 -6.67 -6.56 0.93
N ALA A 118 -6.47 -6.10 -0.30
CA ALA A 118 -7.16 -4.95 -0.84
C ALA A 118 -8.62 -5.28 -1.15
N GLY A 119 -9.52 -4.37 -0.82
CA GLY A 119 -10.91 -4.43 -1.25
C GLY A 119 -10.99 -4.28 -2.76
N MET A 120 -11.56 -5.27 -3.45
CA MET A 120 -11.73 -5.23 -4.90
C MET A 120 -13.20 -5.16 -5.25
N VAL A 121 -13.56 -4.18 -6.11
CA VAL A 121 -14.93 -4.02 -6.63
C VAL A 121 -14.84 -3.93 -8.14
N VAL A 122 -15.64 -4.73 -8.83
CA VAL A 122 -15.78 -4.70 -10.29
C VAL A 122 -17.06 -3.99 -10.64
N LEU A 123 -16.93 -2.87 -11.36
CA LEU A 123 -18.07 -2.14 -11.92
C LEU A 123 -18.27 -2.52 -13.39
N GLY A 124 -19.51 -2.66 -13.79
CA GLY A 124 -19.91 -2.88 -15.17
C GLY A 124 -20.54 -1.65 -15.81
N PRO A 125 -21.17 -1.86 -16.99
CA PRO A 125 -21.88 -0.80 -17.68
C PRO A 125 -22.90 -0.09 -16.77
N GLY A 126 -22.95 1.24 -16.85
CA GLY A 126 -23.80 2.03 -15.98
C GLY A 126 -23.33 2.04 -14.51
N LYS A 127 -22.04 1.82 -14.29
CA LYS A 127 -21.38 1.83 -12.96
C LYS A 127 -22.03 0.91 -11.92
N ARG A 128 -22.65 -0.18 -12.36
CA ARG A 128 -23.27 -1.18 -11.48
C ARG A 128 -22.21 -2.12 -10.94
N ILE A 129 -22.33 -2.49 -9.67
CA ILE A 129 -21.44 -3.48 -9.05
C ILE A 129 -21.74 -4.84 -9.65
N ILE A 130 -20.74 -5.44 -10.32
CA ILE A 130 -20.83 -6.81 -10.87
C ILE A 130 -20.31 -7.81 -9.84
N ASP A 131 -19.18 -7.47 -9.19
CA ASP A 131 -18.50 -8.38 -8.28
C ASP A 131 -17.69 -7.62 -7.23
N TYR A 132 -17.43 -8.24 -6.08
CA TYR A 132 -16.59 -7.69 -5.03
C TYR A 132 -16.05 -8.81 -4.12
N ASN A 133 -14.84 -8.63 -3.62
CA ASN A 133 -14.20 -9.61 -2.74
C ASN A 133 -14.56 -9.38 -1.24
N LYS A 134 -14.09 -10.31 -0.38
CA LYS A 134 -14.34 -10.26 1.06
C LYS A 134 -13.78 -9.01 1.73
N ALA A 135 -12.65 -8.47 1.25
CA ALA A 135 -12.05 -7.27 1.82
C ALA A 135 -12.90 -6.03 1.48
N ALA A 136 -13.40 -5.89 0.25
CA ALA A 136 -14.34 -4.84 -0.13
C ALA A 136 -15.62 -4.90 0.73
N LYS A 137 -16.18 -6.09 0.91
CA LYS A 137 -17.36 -6.27 1.78
C LYS A 137 -17.13 -5.78 3.21
N ARG A 138 -15.95 -6.04 3.76
CA ARG A 138 -15.57 -5.55 5.11
C ARG A 138 -15.43 -4.04 5.14
N PHE A 139 -14.77 -3.44 4.14
CA PHE A 139 -14.60 -1.99 4.02
C PHE A 139 -15.96 -1.28 3.97
N PHE A 140 -16.83 -1.67 3.05
CA PHE A 140 -18.16 -1.03 2.91
C PHE A 140 -19.03 -1.20 4.14
N LYS A 141 -18.95 -2.36 4.80
CA LYS A 141 -19.62 -2.57 6.09
C LYS A 141 -19.10 -1.62 7.17
N ALA A 142 -17.79 -1.34 7.21
CA ALA A 142 -17.18 -0.45 8.20
C ALA A 142 -17.62 1.02 8.04
N ILE A 143 -17.95 1.44 6.83
CA ILE A 143 -18.51 2.77 6.53
C ILE A 143 -20.05 2.78 6.48
N ASN A 144 -20.72 1.71 6.99
CA ASN A 144 -22.17 1.54 7.00
C ASN A 144 -22.84 1.59 5.62
N VAL A 145 -22.14 1.15 4.58
CA VAL A 145 -22.64 1.05 3.22
C VAL A 145 -22.89 -0.41 2.87
N SER A 146 -24.05 -0.70 2.26
CA SER A 146 -24.41 -2.05 1.82
C SER A 146 -24.17 -2.19 0.32
N LEU A 147 -23.36 -3.19 -0.06
CA LEU A 147 -23.10 -3.51 -1.45
C LEU A 147 -24.27 -4.31 -2.03
N ASN A 148 -25.06 -3.67 -2.86
CA ASN A 148 -26.15 -4.26 -3.60
C ASN A 148 -25.92 -4.10 -5.11
N ASN A 149 -26.70 -4.76 -5.94
CA ASN A 149 -26.59 -4.67 -7.41
C ASN A 149 -27.19 -3.34 -7.97
N TYR A 150 -27.01 -2.24 -7.23
CA TYR A 150 -27.39 -0.90 -7.63
C TYR A 150 -26.17 -0.15 -8.24
N PRO A 151 -26.40 0.93 -9.01
CA PRO A 151 -25.34 1.84 -9.41
C PRO A 151 -24.59 2.36 -8.19
N ILE A 152 -23.26 2.47 -8.32
CA ILE A 152 -22.38 2.90 -7.20
C ILE A 152 -22.76 4.27 -6.66
N GLU A 153 -23.28 5.14 -7.49
CA GLU A 153 -23.79 6.48 -7.15
C GLU A 153 -24.83 6.43 -6.04
N HIS A 154 -25.83 5.52 -6.15
CA HIS A 154 -26.86 5.35 -5.12
C HIS A 154 -26.34 4.71 -3.83
N ILE A 155 -25.22 3.97 -3.93
CA ILE A 155 -24.61 3.30 -2.78
C ILE A 155 -23.77 4.30 -1.99
N LEU A 156 -23.13 5.26 -2.66
CA LEU A 156 -22.22 6.24 -2.07
C LEU A 156 -22.83 7.63 -1.85
N ASP A 157 -24.17 7.79 -1.96
CA ASP A 157 -24.87 9.06 -1.70
C ASP A 157 -24.46 9.73 -0.38
N ARG A 158 -24.08 8.93 0.63
CA ARG A 158 -23.65 9.40 1.95
C ARG A 158 -22.15 9.68 2.06
N GLU A 159 -21.37 9.29 1.07
CA GLU A 159 -19.91 9.41 1.05
C GLU A 159 -19.44 10.05 -0.27
N PRO A 160 -19.72 11.34 -0.49
CA PRO A 160 -19.44 12.02 -1.77
C PRO A 160 -17.96 12.02 -2.15
N LYS A 161 -17.05 12.01 -1.17
CA LYS A 161 -15.62 11.92 -1.42
C LYS A 161 -15.23 10.59 -2.09
N LEU A 162 -15.86 9.48 -1.70
CA LEU A 162 -15.63 8.19 -2.32
C LEU A 162 -16.21 8.14 -3.73
N LEU A 163 -17.37 8.76 -3.95
CA LEU A 163 -17.99 8.82 -5.26
C LEU A 163 -17.08 9.55 -6.25
N GLU A 164 -16.59 10.73 -5.88
CA GLU A 164 -15.67 11.53 -6.70
C GLU A 164 -14.41 10.73 -7.10
N VAL A 165 -13.83 10.01 -6.16
CA VAL A 165 -12.67 9.16 -6.41
C VAL A 165 -12.98 7.98 -7.33
N PHE A 166 -14.14 7.34 -7.16
CA PHE A 166 -14.55 6.21 -8.00
C PHE A 166 -14.90 6.62 -9.44
N GLU A 167 -15.22 7.90 -9.65
CA GLU A 167 -15.45 8.48 -10.96
C GLU A 167 -14.19 8.98 -11.64
N SER A 168 -13.15 9.26 -10.87
CA SER A 168 -11.84 9.64 -11.39
C SER A 168 -11.16 8.46 -12.06
N LYS A 169 -10.27 8.74 -13.00
CA LYS A 169 -9.43 7.72 -13.65
C LYS A 169 -8.04 7.62 -13.00
N ASP A 170 -7.82 8.37 -11.92
CA ASP A 170 -6.53 8.49 -11.27
C ASP A 170 -6.50 7.75 -9.93
N ASN A 171 -5.30 7.53 -9.43
CA ASN A 171 -5.07 6.99 -8.10
C ASN A 171 -5.24 8.10 -7.06
N HIS A 172 -6.02 7.83 -6.03
CA HIS A 172 -6.30 8.79 -4.96
C HIS A 172 -5.99 8.20 -3.58
N GLU A 173 -5.49 9.05 -2.71
CA GLU A 173 -5.40 8.76 -1.28
C GLU A 173 -6.46 9.58 -0.55
N ILE A 174 -7.30 8.92 0.23
CA ILE A 174 -8.38 9.57 1.01
C ILE A 174 -8.27 9.21 2.48
N SER A 175 -8.72 10.13 3.35
CA SER A 175 -8.95 9.82 4.76
C SER A 175 -10.43 9.67 5.05
N LEU A 176 -10.79 8.64 5.81
CA LEU A 176 -12.15 8.37 6.27
C LEU A 176 -12.14 8.14 7.79
N SER A 177 -13.17 8.65 8.46
CA SER A 177 -13.39 8.36 9.87
C SER A 177 -14.18 7.06 10.02
N ILE A 178 -13.52 6.00 10.50
CA ILE A 178 -14.16 4.71 10.74
C ILE A 178 -14.13 4.42 12.24
N ASN A 179 -15.30 4.29 12.86
CA ASN A 179 -15.46 4.07 14.31
C ASN A 179 -14.77 5.14 15.18
N GLY A 180 -14.68 6.39 14.70
CA GLY A 180 -14.02 7.49 15.39
C GLY A 180 -12.50 7.55 15.22
N GLU A 181 -11.89 6.63 14.46
CA GLU A 181 -10.50 6.65 14.07
C GLU A 181 -10.35 7.12 12.63
N GLU A 182 -9.39 8.02 12.38
CA GLU A 182 -9.01 8.43 11.03
C GLU A 182 -8.16 7.34 10.39
N ARG A 183 -8.61 6.85 9.22
CA ARG A 183 -7.92 5.84 8.42
C ARG A 183 -7.67 6.35 7.02
N PHE A 184 -6.55 5.94 6.45
CA PHE A 184 -6.08 6.34 5.13
C PHE A 184 -6.23 5.17 4.16
N PHE A 185 -6.86 5.45 3.01
CA PHE A 185 -7.09 4.45 1.96
C PHE A 185 -6.51 4.93 0.64
N GLU A 186 -5.74 4.06 0.01
CA GLU A 186 -5.31 4.20 -1.38
C GLU A 186 -6.35 3.53 -2.27
N ILE A 187 -6.91 4.31 -3.21
CA ILE A 187 -7.93 3.85 -4.13
C ILE A 187 -7.39 3.97 -5.55
N ASN A 188 -7.32 2.82 -6.24
CA ASN A 188 -6.87 2.74 -7.61
C ASN A 188 -8.04 2.33 -8.50
N VAL A 189 -8.26 3.08 -9.58
CA VAL A 189 -9.33 2.86 -10.55
C VAL A 189 -8.72 2.41 -11.86
N LEU A 190 -8.96 1.12 -12.22
CA LEU A 190 -8.34 0.45 -13.36
C LEU A 190 -9.41 0.05 -14.38
N PRO A 191 -9.42 0.61 -15.60
CA PRO A 191 -10.30 0.13 -16.66
C PRO A 191 -9.89 -1.28 -17.12
N LEU A 192 -10.87 -2.17 -17.27
CA LEU A 192 -10.69 -3.54 -17.75
C LEU A 192 -11.14 -3.64 -19.22
N GLY A 193 -10.34 -3.13 -20.16
CA GLY A 193 -10.61 -3.08 -21.59
C GLY A 193 -10.19 -1.75 -22.22
N ASP A 194 -10.61 -1.50 -23.46
CA ASP A 194 -10.31 -0.24 -24.15
C ASP A 194 -11.01 0.94 -23.47
N SER A 195 -10.22 1.91 -23.05
CA SER A 195 -10.64 3.08 -22.26
C SER A 195 -11.61 4.05 -22.97
N HIS A 196 -11.94 3.80 -24.24
CA HIS A 196 -12.82 4.63 -25.07
C HIS A 196 -14.25 4.09 -25.20
N ASP A 197 -14.54 2.90 -24.63
CA ASP A 197 -15.88 2.32 -24.68
C ASP A 197 -16.63 2.62 -23.37
N GLU A 198 -17.80 3.27 -23.46
CA GLU A 198 -18.67 3.56 -22.32
C GLU A 198 -19.14 2.31 -21.57
N ASN A 199 -19.00 1.13 -22.20
CA ASN A 199 -19.29 -0.18 -21.63
C ASN A 199 -18.08 -0.82 -20.93
N THR A 200 -16.95 -0.12 -20.81
CA THR A 200 -15.74 -0.67 -20.19
C THR A 200 -15.99 -0.99 -18.72
N LYS A 201 -15.66 -2.22 -18.33
CA LYS A 201 -15.65 -2.62 -16.92
C LYS A 201 -14.50 -1.92 -16.20
N VAL A 202 -14.72 -1.59 -14.94
CA VAL A 202 -13.73 -0.94 -14.09
C VAL A 202 -13.47 -1.78 -12.86
N LEU A 203 -12.20 -2.00 -12.54
CA LEU A 203 -11.78 -2.58 -11.27
C LEU A 203 -11.36 -1.44 -10.33
N ILE A 204 -11.98 -1.36 -9.18
CA ILE A 204 -11.61 -0.47 -8.09
C ILE A 204 -10.89 -1.31 -7.04
N SER A 205 -9.68 -0.89 -6.68
CA SER A 205 -8.91 -1.47 -5.61
C SER A 205 -8.81 -0.49 -4.44
N ILE A 206 -9.17 -0.92 -3.24
CA ILE A 206 -9.20 -0.13 -2.00
C ILE A 206 -8.24 -0.77 -1.01
N ARG A 207 -7.13 -0.10 -0.73
CA ARG A 207 -6.10 -0.57 0.20
C ARG A 207 -6.06 0.32 1.44
N ASP A 208 -6.17 -0.26 2.61
CA ASP A 208 -5.90 0.44 3.87
C ASP A 208 -4.37 0.62 4.00
N VAL A 209 -3.93 1.88 4.01
CA VAL A 209 -2.52 2.28 4.12
C VAL A 209 -2.25 3.03 5.43
N THR A 210 -3.14 2.92 6.40
CA THR A 210 -3.07 3.66 7.67
C THR A 210 -1.79 3.34 8.44
N GLU A 211 -1.43 2.09 8.55
CA GLU A 211 -0.22 1.68 9.29
C GLU A 211 1.06 2.06 8.53
N GLU A 212 1.08 1.89 7.21
CA GLU A 212 2.19 2.34 6.37
C GLU A 212 2.41 3.86 6.51
N ARG A 213 1.32 4.65 6.51
CA ARG A 213 1.37 6.10 6.69
C ARG A 213 1.91 6.48 8.05
N LYS A 214 1.39 5.89 9.12
CA LYS A 214 1.88 6.10 10.49
C LYS A 214 3.38 5.77 10.62
N ILE A 215 3.82 4.67 10.02
CA ILE A 215 5.23 4.28 10.01
C ILE A 215 6.07 5.31 9.24
N GLN A 216 5.62 5.74 8.06
CA GLN A 216 6.32 6.77 7.26
C GLN A 216 6.42 8.10 8.02
N ASP A 217 5.34 8.56 8.64
CA ASP A 217 5.32 9.80 9.43
C ASP A 217 6.25 9.68 10.64
N LYS A 218 6.25 8.53 11.32
CA LYS A 218 7.18 8.27 12.42
C LYS A 218 8.64 8.23 11.95
N LEU A 219 8.92 7.59 10.82
CA LEU A 219 10.27 7.59 10.25
C LEU A 219 10.73 9.00 9.87
N LYS A 220 9.85 9.78 9.23
CA LYS A 220 10.11 11.18 8.89
C LYS A 220 10.37 12.00 10.14
N PHE A 221 9.55 11.84 11.17
CA PHE A 221 9.74 12.51 12.47
C PHE A 221 11.11 12.17 13.07
N LEU A 222 11.47 10.89 13.15
CA LEU A 222 12.76 10.45 13.69
C LEU A 222 13.95 10.91 12.84
N ALA A 223 13.77 11.04 11.53
CA ALA A 223 14.80 11.51 10.62
C ALA A 223 15.02 13.03 10.67
N THR A 224 14.02 13.82 11.09
CA THR A 224 14.03 15.29 10.97
C THR A 224 13.97 16.02 12.30
N ILE A 225 13.44 15.41 13.36
CA ILE A 225 13.21 16.05 14.66
C ILE A 225 14.10 15.42 15.73
N ASP A 226 14.66 16.26 16.59
CA ASP A 226 15.33 15.84 17.82
C ASP A 226 14.25 15.47 18.86
N SER A 227 14.23 14.21 19.27
CA SER A 227 13.18 13.67 20.15
C SER A 227 13.16 14.29 21.55
N LEU A 228 14.23 14.92 21.97
CA LEU A 228 14.33 15.51 23.28
C LEU A 228 13.85 16.98 23.30
N SER A 229 14.34 17.80 22.38
CA SER A 229 14.00 19.22 22.30
C SER A 229 12.71 19.51 21.51
N GLY A 230 12.28 18.60 20.63
CA GLY A 230 11.15 18.80 19.69
C GLY A 230 11.47 19.74 18.53
N LEU A 231 12.70 20.22 18.42
CA LEU A 231 13.18 21.03 17.30
C LEU A 231 13.73 20.15 16.18
N HIS A 232 14.10 20.75 15.04
CA HIS A 232 14.82 20.00 14.02
C HIS A 232 16.11 19.40 14.57
N ASN A 233 16.44 18.18 14.18
CA ASN A 233 17.75 17.61 14.48
C ASN A 233 18.81 18.30 13.63
N ARG A 234 20.09 18.07 13.96
CA ARG A 234 21.22 18.71 13.28
C ARG A 234 21.18 18.55 11.76
N ALA A 235 20.86 17.35 11.27
CA ALA A 235 20.85 17.07 9.83
C ALA A 235 19.77 17.87 9.08
N GLU A 236 18.56 17.90 9.62
CA GLU A 236 17.45 18.63 8.99
C GLU A 236 17.61 20.13 9.16
N PHE A 237 18.11 20.61 10.31
CA PHE A 237 18.44 22.02 10.50
C PHE A 237 19.42 22.50 9.43
N MET A 238 20.53 21.77 9.20
CA MET A 238 21.53 22.11 8.19
C MET A 238 20.97 22.12 6.77
N ASN A 239 20.13 21.14 6.43
CA ASN A 239 19.45 21.06 5.14
C ASN A 239 18.54 22.28 4.91
N LEU A 240 17.72 22.63 5.88
CA LEU A 240 16.80 23.78 5.78
C LEU A 240 17.55 25.11 5.81
N ALA A 241 18.56 25.25 6.67
CA ALA A 241 19.39 26.45 6.76
C ALA A 241 20.14 26.71 5.43
N GLN A 242 20.69 25.66 4.79
CA GLN A 242 21.33 25.77 3.48
C GLN A 242 20.37 26.28 2.41
N LYS A 243 19.12 25.78 2.40
CA LYS A 243 18.09 26.25 1.46
C LYS A 243 17.72 27.71 1.69
N SER A 244 17.51 28.11 2.95
CA SER A 244 17.22 29.50 3.30
C SER A 244 18.37 30.44 2.94
N PHE A 245 19.61 30.01 3.19
CA PHE A 245 20.80 30.76 2.80
C PHE A 245 20.90 30.98 1.27
N ALA A 246 20.68 29.92 0.50
CA ALA A 246 20.68 30.01 -0.98
C ALA A 246 19.58 30.93 -1.51
N LEU A 247 18.38 30.87 -0.94
CA LEU A 247 17.25 31.73 -1.29
C LEU A 247 17.52 33.20 -0.94
N ALA A 248 18.02 33.48 0.26
CA ALA A 248 18.35 34.85 0.69
C ALA A 248 19.39 35.46 -0.22
N LYS A 249 20.43 34.69 -0.60
CA LYS A 249 21.42 35.15 -1.57
C LYS A 249 20.84 35.44 -2.93
N SER A 250 19.99 34.55 -3.48
CA SER A 250 19.40 34.72 -4.82
C SER A 250 18.44 35.91 -4.87
N ASN A 251 17.70 36.16 -3.80
CA ASN A 251 16.70 37.22 -3.73
C ASN A 251 17.23 38.54 -3.19
N ASN A 252 18.50 38.60 -2.79
CA ASN A 252 19.10 39.75 -2.12
C ASN A 252 18.36 40.15 -0.82
N GLU A 253 17.94 39.13 -0.04
CA GLU A 253 17.20 39.31 1.21
C GLU A 253 18.14 39.22 2.43
N GLU A 254 17.68 39.77 3.55
CA GLU A 254 18.36 39.64 4.83
C GLU A 254 18.13 38.25 5.43
N LEU A 255 19.14 37.68 6.03
CA LEU A 255 19.09 36.45 6.78
C LEU A 255 19.92 36.56 8.02
N SER A 256 19.38 36.14 9.17
CA SER A 256 20.13 36.12 10.43
C SER A 256 20.20 34.71 10.99
N LEU A 257 21.26 34.42 11.70
CA LEU A 257 21.55 33.16 12.36
C LEU A 257 21.91 33.38 13.82
N LEU A 258 21.22 32.66 14.68
CA LEU A 258 21.52 32.58 16.11
C LEU A 258 22.14 31.20 16.40
N VAL A 259 23.27 31.18 17.12
CA VAL A 259 23.82 29.97 17.73
C VAL A 259 23.79 30.13 19.22
N MET A 260 23.30 29.18 19.96
CA MET A 260 22.99 29.28 21.39
C MET A 260 23.56 28.05 22.13
N ASP A 261 24.00 28.26 23.36
CA ASP A 261 24.54 27.19 24.19
C ASP A 261 24.09 27.41 25.66
N LEU A 262 23.69 26.33 26.32
CA LEU A 262 23.24 26.35 27.71
C LEU A 262 24.42 26.55 28.65
N ASP A 263 24.40 27.64 29.40
CA ASP A 263 25.51 27.98 30.32
C ASP A 263 25.61 26.94 31.44
N ASN A 264 26.81 26.40 31.64
CA ASN A 264 27.14 25.45 32.71
C ASN A 264 26.24 24.18 32.73
N PHE A 265 25.76 23.72 31.59
CA PHE A 265 24.86 22.56 31.49
C PHE A 265 25.44 21.28 32.10
N LYS A 266 26.75 21.08 31.97
CA LYS A 266 27.42 19.96 32.62
C LYS A 266 27.23 19.98 34.15
N ALA A 267 27.31 21.14 34.78
CA ALA A 267 27.10 21.27 36.23
C ALA A 267 25.66 20.91 36.64
N ILE A 268 24.66 21.20 35.77
CA ILE A 268 23.29 20.78 35.99
C ILE A 268 23.19 19.25 35.97
N ASN A 269 23.80 18.60 34.98
CA ASN A 269 23.84 17.13 34.89
C ASN A 269 24.55 16.48 36.09
N ASP A 270 25.69 17.06 36.48
CA ASP A 270 26.49 16.55 37.61
C ASP A 270 25.76 16.71 38.96
N THR A 271 24.95 17.77 39.10
CA THR A 271 24.24 18.09 40.37
C THR A 271 22.89 17.39 40.48
N TYR A 272 22.11 17.34 39.37
CA TYR A 272 20.71 16.91 39.40
C TYR A 272 20.46 15.62 38.61
N GLY A 273 21.50 15.08 37.94
CA GLY A 273 21.44 13.91 37.09
C GLY A 273 21.00 14.21 35.68
N HIS A 274 21.29 13.28 34.76
CA HIS A 274 20.98 13.40 33.31
C HIS A 274 19.49 13.59 33.01
N GLY A 275 18.59 13.02 33.82
CA GLY A 275 17.15 13.21 33.64
C GLY A 275 16.70 14.66 33.85
N ALA A 276 17.37 15.38 34.74
CA ALA A 276 17.16 16.82 34.94
C ALA A 276 17.68 17.66 33.78
N GLY A 277 18.85 17.31 33.24
CA GLY A 277 19.37 17.91 32.01
C GLY A 277 18.48 17.69 30.81
N ASP A 278 17.90 16.52 30.69
CA ASP A 278 16.92 16.21 29.62
C ASP A 278 15.69 17.11 29.73
N GLU A 279 15.18 17.36 30.94
CA GLU A 279 14.04 18.25 31.13
C GLU A 279 14.38 19.72 30.81
N VAL A 280 15.59 20.14 31.15
CA VAL A 280 16.11 21.46 30.76
C VAL A 280 16.13 21.61 29.24
N ILE A 281 16.63 20.63 28.51
CA ILE A 281 16.65 20.66 27.03
C ILE A 281 15.23 20.74 26.46
N ARG A 282 14.26 19.97 27.02
CA ARG A 282 12.85 20.03 26.59
C ARG A 282 12.26 21.42 26.80
N GLU A 283 12.46 22.02 27.97
CA GLU A 283 11.91 23.35 28.25
C GLU A 283 12.55 24.44 27.39
N VAL A 284 13.86 24.38 27.16
CA VAL A 284 14.53 25.31 26.23
C VAL A 284 14.03 25.13 24.80
N GLY A 285 13.86 23.90 24.35
CA GLY A 285 13.26 23.62 23.03
C GLY A 285 11.87 24.25 22.87
N LYS A 286 10.99 24.12 23.87
CA LYS A 286 9.68 24.79 23.90
C LYS A 286 9.78 26.31 23.84
N ILE A 287 10.71 26.89 24.60
CA ILE A 287 10.95 28.36 24.63
C ILE A 287 11.39 28.84 23.24
N ILE A 288 12.35 28.17 22.64
CA ILE A 288 12.83 28.50 21.30
C ILE A 288 11.69 28.41 20.29
N MET A 289 10.93 27.27 20.27
CA MET A 289 9.82 27.08 19.36
C MET A 289 8.73 28.14 19.48
N SER A 290 8.41 28.55 20.72
CA SER A 290 7.41 29.61 20.96
C SER A 290 7.92 31.03 20.68
N GLY A 291 9.24 31.22 20.67
CA GLY A 291 9.89 32.50 20.39
C GLY A 291 10.12 32.77 18.91
N CYS A 292 10.01 31.75 18.06
CA CYS A 292 10.24 31.80 16.63
C CYS A 292 8.92 31.87 15.84
N ARG A 293 8.97 32.46 14.65
CA ARG A 293 7.85 32.46 13.69
C ARG A 293 7.78 31.12 12.96
N LYS A 294 6.65 30.81 12.29
CA LYS A 294 6.52 29.60 11.46
C LYS A 294 7.51 29.54 10.29
N THR A 295 7.98 30.70 9.85
CA THR A 295 8.97 30.84 8.76
C THR A 295 10.41 30.66 9.24
N ASP A 296 10.67 30.73 10.54
CA ASP A 296 11.99 30.56 11.11
C ASP A 296 12.31 29.08 11.27
N ILE A 297 13.60 28.72 11.24
CA ILE A 297 14.07 27.35 11.33
C ILE A 297 14.84 27.20 12.62
N ALA A 298 14.33 26.39 13.54
CA ALA A 298 14.99 26.12 14.82
C ALA A 298 15.45 24.69 14.92
N GLY A 299 16.67 24.44 15.40
CA GLY A 299 17.24 23.12 15.52
C GLY A 299 18.16 22.96 16.75
N ARG A 300 18.30 21.70 17.18
CA ARG A 300 19.33 21.28 18.13
C ARG A 300 20.51 20.73 17.36
N ILE A 301 21.66 21.42 17.44
CA ILE A 301 22.84 21.12 16.61
C ILE A 301 23.93 20.36 17.40
N GLY A 302 23.83 20.31 18.72
CA GLY A 302 24.74 19.60 19.61
C GLY A 302 24.06 19.12 20.88
N GLY A 303 24.82 18.67 21.87
CA GLY A 303 24.27 18.15 23.12
C GLY A 303 23.46 19.21 23.87
N GLU A 304 24.02 20.40 24.03
CA GLU A 304 23.45 21.57 24.73
C GLU A 304 23.38 22.80 23.83
N GLU A 305 23.60 22.60 22.51
CA GLU A 305 23.68 23.64 21.50
C GLU A 305 22.43 23.68 20.62
N PHE A 306 21.93 24.88 20.38
CA PHE A 306 20.77 25.14 19.53
C PHE A 306 21.12 26.21 18.49
N ALA A 307 20.41 26.17 17.36
CA ALA A 307 20.55 27.21 16.36
C ALA A 307 19.18 27.62 15.81
N VAL A 308 19.07 28.89 15.39
CA VAL A 308 17.86 29.42 14.75
C VAL A 308 18.26 30.27 13.56
N VAL A 309 17.67 29.95 12.40
CA VAL A 309 17.68 30.81 11.22
C VAL A 309 16.43 31.67 11.23
N LEU A 310 16.62 32.99 11.20
CA LEU A 310 15.55 33.98 11.10
C LEU A 310 15.49 34.47 9.65
N ASN A 311 14.45 34.05 8.92
CA ASN A 311 14.27 34.47 7.55
C ASN A 311 13.80 35.93 7.47
N SER A 312 14.32 36.69 6.51
CA SER A 312 14.01 38.10 6.26
C SER A 312 14.13 38.94 7.53
N ALA A 313 15.21 38.74 8.26
CA ALA A 313 15.48 39.45 9.53
C ALA A 313 16.85 40.11 9.52
N SER A 314 16.88 41.40 9.83
CA SER A 314 18.10 42.18 10.01
C SER A 314 18.84 41.80 11.29
N LEU A 315 20.12 42.21 11.39
CA LEU A 315 20.90 42.00 12.59
C LEU A 315 20.24 42.61 13.86
N GLU A 316 19.61 43.76 13.73
CA GLU A 316 18.95 44.42 14.87
C GLU A 316 17.68 43.69 15.30
N GLU A 317 16.92 43.15 14.36
CA GLU A 317 15.76 42.30 14.67
C GLU A 317 16.19 40.98 15.29
N ALA A 318 17.23 40.36 14.78
CA ALA A 318 17.80 39.12 15.31
C ALA A 318 18.33 39.33 16.76
N LYS A 319 18.97 40.43 17.06
CA LYS A 319 19.37 40.78 18.41
C LYS A 319 18.19 40.86 19.38
N LYS A 320 17.08 41.49 18.94
CA LYS A 320 15.85 41.57 19.75
C LYS A 320 15.28 40.21 20.07
N VAL A 321 15.24 39.31 19.04
CA VAL A 321 14.79 37.92 19.23
C VAL A 321 15.73 37.18 20.18
N ALA A 322 17.05 37.29 19.98
CA ALA A 322 18.04 36.65 20.81
C ALA A 322 17.93 37.11 22.30
N GLU A 323 17.83 38.42 22.58
CA GLU A 323 17.64 38.93 23.93
C GLU A 323 16.35 38.44 24.58
N LYS A 324 15.25 38.45 23.81
CA LYS A 324 13.96 37.89 24.29
C LYS A 324 14.08 36.43 24.68
N LEU A 325 14.74 35.61 23.87
CA LEU A 325 14.97 34.19 24.16
C LEU A 325 15.84 34.04 25.42
N ARG A 326 16.98 34.77 25.50
CA ARG A 326 17.89 34.78 26.65
C ARG A 326 17.15 35.12 27.94
N GLU A 327 16.39 36.23 27.95
CA GLU A 327 15.62 36.63 29.13
C GLU A 327 14.54 35.62 29.51
N THR A 328 13.87 35.03 28.53
CA THR A 328 12.83 34.04 28.79
C THR A 328 13.42 32.80 29.45
N VAL A 329 14.56 32.31 28.94
CA VAL A 329 15.28 31.18 29.54
C VAL A 329 15.77 31.55 30.96
N ALA A 330 16.38 32.71 31.16
CA ALA A 330 16.88 33.12 32.47
C ALA A 330 15.77 33.28 33.54
N LYS A 331 14.57 33.66 33.13
CA LYS A 331 13.39 33.77 34.02
C LYS A 331 12.68 32.43 34.25
N ARG A 332 12.91 31.44 33.38
CA ARG A 332 12.25 30.14 33.47
C ARG A 332 12.89 29.29 34.56
N LYS A 333 12.05 28.73 35.41
CA LYS A 333 12.44 27.70 36.36
C LYS A 333 11.97 26.35 35.84
N VAL A 334 12.90 25.44 35.65
CA VAL A 334 12.61 24.06 35.24
C VAL A 334 12.39 23.24 36.49
N ILE A 335 11.24 22.57 36.57
CA ILE A 335 10.88 21.75 37.72
C ILE A 335 11.21 20.28 37.40
N TYR A 336 12.07 19.70 38.22
CA TYR A 336 12.39 18.27 38.13
C TYR A 336 12.23 17.62 39.53
N GLY A 337 11.18 16.81 39.66
CA GLY A 337 10.79 16.28 40.98
C GLY A 337 10.37 17.39 41.96
N LYS A 338 11.14 17.58 43.02
CA LYS A 338 10.92 18.66 44.00
C LYS A 338 11.91 19.83 43.85
N GLN A 339 12.74 19.81 42.84
CA GLN A 339 13.81 20.76 42.63
C GLN A 339 13.46 21.81 41.59
N GLU A 340 13.82 23.05 41.80
CA GLU A 340 13.75 24.14 40.84
C GLU A 340 15.15 24.40 40.28
N ILE A 341 15.31 24.26 38.99
CA ILE A 341 16.58 24.46 38.28
C ILE A 341 16.50 25.77 37.53
N SER A 342 17.42 26.68 37.81
CA SER A 342 17.62 27.91 37.06
C SER A 342 18.78 27.73 36.10
N LEU A 343 18.63 28.26 34.89
CA LEU A 343 19.63 28.15 33.83
C LEU A 343 19.69 29.47 33.04
N THR A 344 20.80 29.69 32.36
CA THR A 344 20.96 30.77 31.40
C THR A 344 21.49 30.25 30.09
N ILE A 345 21.41 31.06 29.05
CA ILE A 345 21.97 30.76 27.75
C ILE A 345 22.83 31.89 27.23
N SER A 346 23.91 31.57 26.54
CA SER A 346 24.71 32.51 25.76
C SER A 346 24.32 32.40 24.30
N ILE A 347 24.25 33.53 23.60
CA ILE A 347 23.79 33.57 22.19
C ILE A 347 24.77 34.36 21.35
N GLY A 348 25.24 33.77 20.25
CA GLY A 348 25.94 34.44 19.17
C GLY A 348 24.98 34.73 18.02
N VAL A 349 25.04 35.94 17.45
CA VAL A 349 24.21 36.37 16.36
C VAL A 349 25.07 36.78 15.17
N ALA A 350 24.79 36.27 14.02
CA ALA A 350 25.33 36.71 12.73
C ALA A 350 24.20 37.10 11.78
N ALA A 351 24.47 38.01 10.86
CA ALA A 351 23.51 38.38 9.82
C ALA A 351 24.23 38.59 8.49
N ILE A 352 23.51 38.31 7.42
CA ILE A 352 23.92 38.66 6.04
C ILE A 352 22.81 39.50 5.41
N SER A 353 23.20 40.45 4.58
CA SER A 353 22.30 41.15 3.68
C SER A 353 22.68 40.78 2.25
N GLY A 354 21.83 40.07 1.57
CA GLY A 354 21.88 39.54 0.22
C GLY A 354 23.19 39.46 -0.56
N ASN A 355 23.86 40.57 -0.77
CA ASN A 355 25.13 40.66 -1.48
C ASN A 355 26.36 40.84 -0.58
N THR A 356 26.25 40.59 0.68
CA THR A 356 27.39 40.72 1.59
C THR A 356 28.40 39.59 1.34
N ASP A 357 29.45 40.01 0.99
CA ASP A 357 30.78 39.63 0.71
C ASP A 357 31.35 38.48 1.51
N ASN A 358 32.05 37.60 0.86
CA ASN A 358 32.91 36.55 1.40
C ASN A 358 32.26 35.40 2.19
N ILE A 359 30.95 35.34 2.38
CA ILE A 359 30.27 34.18 2.94
C ILE A 359 29.76 33.31 1.78
N ASN A 360 30.44 32.16 1.56
CA ASN A 360 30.18 31.33 0.42
C ASN A 360 29.13 30.25 0.67
N ASP A 361 29.02 29.79 1.92
CA ASP A 361 28.10 28.74 2.31
C ASP A 361 27.57 28.93 3.74
N ILE A 362 26.64 28.07 4.14
CA ILE A 362 26.06 28.06 5.47
C ILE A 362 27.09 27.72 6.57
N GLY A 363 28.15 27.02 6.23
CA GLY A 363 29.22 26.68 7.18
C GLY A 363 30.00 27.91 7.62
N ASP A 364 30.33 28.80 6.69
CA ASP A 364 30.96 30.10 6.99
C ASP A 364 30.04 30.96 7.85
N PHE A 365 28.73 30.96 7.54
CA PHE A 365 27.72 31.74 8.30
C PHE A 365 27.54 31.21 9.72
N LEU A 366 27.54 29.88 9.90
CA LEU A 366 27.51 29.24 11.21
C LEU A 366 28.77 29.62 12.02
N LYS A 367 29.93 29.59 11.38
CA LYS A 367 31.19 29.98 12.06
C LYS A 367 31.17 31.42 12.58
N MET A 368 30.59 32.34 11.82
CA MET A 368 30.43 33.71 12.29
C MET A 368 29.58 33.82 13.57
N ALA A 369 28.45 33.10 13.58
CA ALA A 369 27.59 33.07 14.76
C ALA A 369 28.25 32.32 15.93
N ASP A 370 29.03 31.28 15.66
CA ASP A 370 29.80 30.55 16.69
C ASP A 370 30.92 31.40 17.29
N ASP A 371 31.66 32.16 16.47
CA ASP A 371 32.66 33.14 16.95
C ASP A 371 32.00 34.21 17.82
N ALA A 372 30.78 34.64 17.51
CA ALA A 372 30.00 35.53 18.32
C ALA A 372 29.58 34.88 19.67
N LEU A 373 29.12 33.62 19.63
CA LEU A 373 28.79 32.86 20.82
C LEU A 373 29.99 32.70 21.77
N TYR A 374 31.15 32.42 21.18
CA TYR A 374 32.40 32.38 21.95
C TYR A 374 32.68 33.72 22.68
N ARG A 375 32.46 34.87 22.00
CA ARG A 375 32.55 36.20 22.63
C ARG A 375 31.55 36.38 23.76
N ALA A 376 30.31 35.90 23.61
CA ALA A 376 29.30 35.93 24.65
C ALA A 376 29.72 35.14 25.89
N LYS A 377 30.22 33.90 25.68
CA LYS A 377 30.75 33.07 26.79
C LYS A 377 31.93 33.73 27.51
N ALA A 378 32.86 34.37 26.77
CA ALA A 378 34.04 35.08 27.33
C ALA A 378 33.64 36.34 28.12
N LYS A 379 32.55 37.01 27.77
CA LYS A 379 32.02 38.20 28.49
C LYS A 379 31.33 37.86 29.81
N GLY A 380 31.30 36.61 30.24
CA GLY A 380 30.69 36.19 31.51
C GLY A 380 29.39 35.41 31.35
N ARG A 381 29.07 34.95 30.13
CA ARG A 381 27.86 34.17 29.82
C ARG A 381 26.56 34.97 29.98
N ASN A 382 25.40 34.31 29.79
CA ASN A 382 24.08 34.95 29.89
C ASN A 382 23.98 36.29 29.17
N CYS A 383 24.48 36.34 27.95
CA CYS A 383 24.44 37.54 27.12
C CYS A 383 24.40 37.20 25.63
N VAL A 384 24.06 38.22 24.85
CA VAL A 384 24.07 38.18 23.39
C VAL A 384 25.32 38.90 22.88
N ALA A 385 25.98 38.30 21.87
CA ALA A 385 27.08 38.95 21.16
C ALA A 385 26.87 38.82 19.63
N THR A 386 27.48 39.72 18.89
CA THR A 386 27.43 39.77 17.42
C THR A 386 28.81 39.88 16.86
#